data_aeaa0868968e76f4a238097b3b66c324
#
_entry.id   aeaa0868968e76f4a238097b3b66c324
#
_cell.length_a   1.000
_cell.length_b   1.000
_cell.length_c   1.000
_cell.angle_alpha   90.00
_cell.angle_beta   90.00
_cell.angle_gamma   90.00
#
_symmetry.space_group_name_H-M   'P 1'
#
loop_
_entity.id
_entity.type
_entity.pdbx_description
1 polymer ?
#
loop_
_entity_poly.entity_id
_entity_poly.type
_entity_poly.pdbx_seq_one_letter_code
_entity_poly.pdbx_strand_id
1 'polypeptide(L)'
;MKVVNKHQLGYVGKDFFAKIPVLGKWATRIRCLYLKRGNTRNSLRIINEGVEYLNDGFSLLIFPEGTRSWSSEMGEFKAGSFKLATKARVPIVPITLNGGYHLYEDQEYIRKGQTIDVLVHPPIETADMSRQELAEVPKKVEAMIREGLEQLK
;
A
#
# COMPACT_ATOMS: atom_id res chain seq x y z
N MET A 1 -3.63 7.77 -15.80
CA MET A 1 -3.09 8.64 -14.74
C MET A 1 -4.00 9.79 -14.31
N LYS A 2 -5.30 9.75 -14.61
CA LYS A 2 -6.28 10.77 -14.19
C LYS A 2 -6.88 10.56 -12.79
N VAL A 3 -6.69 9.39 -12.18
CA VAL A 3 -7.31 9.04 -10.88
C VAL A 3 -6.54 9.63 -9.69
N VAL A 4 -5.26 9.89 -9.82
CA VAL A 4 -4.41 10.39 -8.72
C VAL A 4 -4.50 11.92 -8.55
N ASN A 5 -5.00 12.65 -9.54
CA ASN A 5 -4.93 14.13 -9.55
C ASN A 5 -6.05 14.86 -8.80
N LYS A 6 -7.03 14.19 -8.24
CA LYS A 6 -8.14 14.85 -7.53
C LYS A 6 -8.21 14.56 -6.02
N HIS A 7 -7.47 13.57 -5.52
CA HIS A 7 -7.54 13.17 -4.13
C HIS A 7 -6.16 13.16 -3.49
N GLN A 8 -6.07 13.72 -2.30
CA GLN A 8 -4.84 13.68 -1.52
C GLN A 8 -4.51 12.22 -1.19
N LEU A 9 -3.27 11.82 -1.46
CA LEU A 9 -2.75 10.48 -1.22
C LEU A 9 -1.91 10.47 0.06
N GLY A 10 -2.41 9.81 1.09
CA GLY A 10 -1.62 9.42 2.26
C GLY A 10 -1.02 8.04 2.06
N TYR A 11 -0.19 7.59 2.99
CA TYR A 11 0.30 6.21 2.99
C TYR A 11 0.35 5.62 4.40
N VAL A 12 0.34 4.29 4.45
CA VAL A 12 0.48 3.55 5.71
C VAL A 12 1.94 3.11 5.86
N GLY A 13 2.61 3.64 6.89
CA GLY A 13 4.04 3.42 7.12
C GLY A 13 4.39 3.01 8.55
N LYS A 14 5.69 2.84 8.82
CA LYS A 14 6.20 2.57 10.15
C LYS A 14 6.23 3.84 11.00
N ASP A 15 6.05 3.71 12.31
CA ASP A 15 6.05 4.81 13.28
C ASP A 15 7.38 5.59 13.34
N PHE A 16 8.48 4.99 12.88
CA PHE A 16 9.77 5.66 12.77
C PHE A 16 9.71 6.97 11.95
N PHE A 17 8.95 7.00 10.86
CA PHE A 17 8.83 8.17 9.99
C PHE A 17 8.16 9.37 10.69
N ALA A 18 7.26 9.11 11.65
CA ALA A 18 6.63 10.17 12.44
C ALA A 18 7.62 10.97 13.29
N LYS A 19 8.76 10.35 13.64
CA LYS A 19 9.79 10.93 14.53
C LYS A 19 10.83 11.77 13.79
N ILE A 20 10.86 11.72 12.45
CA ILE A 20 11.80 12.52 11.67
C ILE A 20 11.31 13.99 11.67
N PRO A 21 12.13 14.94 12.13
CA PRO A 21 11.78 16.36 12.09
C PRO A 21 11.40 16.80 10.67
N VAL A 22 10.45 17.71 10.53
CA VAL A 22 9.92 18.20 9.25
C VAL A 22 9.12 17.13 8.50
N LEU A 23 9.72 15.96 8.17
CA LEU A 23 9.08 14.89 7.41
C LEU A 23 7.84 14.33 8.14
N GLY A 24 7.94 14.10 9.46
CA GLY A 24 6.82 13.61 10.26
C GLY A 24 5.64 14.59 10.30
N LYS A 25 5.93 15.89 10.43
CA LYS A 25 4.88 16.93 10.37
C LYS A 25 4.23 17.01 8.98
N TRP A 26 5.01 16.90 7.93
CA TRP A 26 4.52 16.88 6.55
C TRP A 26 3.64 15.67 6.27
N ALA A 27 4.12 14.49 6.64
CA ALA A 27 3.40 13.25 6.46
C ALA A 27 2.07 13.21 7.23
N THR A 28 2.00 13.79 8.43
CA THR A 28 0.74 13.96 9.15
C THR A 28 -0.24 14.86 8.37
N ARG A 29 0.24 15.93 7.75
CA ARG A 29 -0.61 16.83 6.94
C ARG A 29 -1.20 16.16 5.70
N ILE A 30 -0.48 15.20 5.10
CA ILE A 30 -0.98 14.41 3.97
C ILE A 30 -1.68 13.12 4.41
N ARG A 31 -2.14 13.03 5.67
CA ARG A 31 -2.93 11.92 6.20
C ARG A 31 -2.20 10.58 6.18
N CYS A 32 -0.88 10.56 6.40
CA CYS A 32 -0.15 9.32 6.60
C CYS A 32 -0.49 8.68 7.94
N LEU A 33 -0.63 7.37 7.94
CA LEU A 33 -0.93 6.55 9.11
C LEU A 33 0.31 5.76 9.53
N TYR A 34 0.56 5.66 10.84
CA TYR A 34 1.76 5.03 11.36
C TYR A 34 1.43 3.80 12.21
N LEU A 35 1.81 2.63 11.70
CA LEU A 35 1.63 1.35 12.38
C LEU A 35 2.81 1.06 13.31
N LYS A 36 2.51 0.82 14.58
CA LYS A 36 3.47 0.29 15.55
C LYS A 36 3.37 -1.23 15.56
N ARG A 37 4.44 -1.93 15.19
CA ARG A 37 4.48 -3.40 15.20
C ARG A 37 4.27 -3.95 16.62
N GLY A 38 3.55 -5.07 16.71
CA GLY A 38 3.32 -5.77 17.99
C GLY A 38 2.28 -5.12 18.93
N ASN A 39 1.57 -4.08 18.49
CA ASN A 39 0.55 -3.41 19.30
C ASN A 39 -0.83 -3.48 18.62
N THR A 40 -1.62 -4.49 18.97
CA THR A 40 -2.96 -4.73 18.40
C THR A 40 -3.92 -3.55 18.64
N ARG A 41 -3.87 -2.90 19.81
CA ARG A 41 -4.71 -1.75 20.13
C ARG A 41 -4.39 -0.55 19.23
N ASN A 42 -3.10 -0.30 19.00
CA ASN A 42 -2.66 0.74 18.07
C ASN A 42 -3.12 0.41 16.63
N SER A 43 -2.99 -0.84 16.20
CA SER A 43 -3.44 -1.27 14.87
C SER A 43 -4.92 -1.05 14.65
N LEU A 44 -5.77 -1.36 15.63
CA LEU A 44 -7.22 -1.11 15.55
C LEU A 44 -7.54 0.38 15.45
N ARG A 45 -6.87 1.24 16.24
CA ARG A 45 -7.03 2.69 16.16
C ARG A 45 -6.67 3.22 14.77
N ILE A 46 -5.54 2.80 14.22
CA ILE A 46 -5.06 3.22 12.89
C ILE A 46 -6.01 2.74 11.79
N ILE A 47 -6.56 1.52 11.90
CA ILE A 47 -7.56 1.04 10.94
C ILE A 47 -8.81 1.93 10.99
N ASN A 48 -9.31 2.29 12.16
CA ASN A 48 -10.49 3.16 12.27
C ASN A 48 -10.22 4.56 11.71
N GLU A 49 -9.10 5.18 12.05
CA GLU A 49 -8.68 6.47 11.52
C GLU A 49 -8.53 6.44 9.99
N GLY A 50 -7.94 5.37 9.44
CA GLY A 50 -7.82 5.20 8.00
C GLY A 50 -9.16 4.99 7.29
N VAL A 51 -10.12 4.31 7.92
CA VAL A 51 -11.49 4.19 7.41
C VAL A 51 -12.17 5.56 7.34
N GLU A 52 -11.98 6.42 8.37
CA GLU A 52 -12.49 7.79 8.36
C GLU A 52 -11.91 8.58 7.19
N TYR A 53 -10.57 8.51 6.97
CA TYR A 53 -9.94 9.19 5.84
C TYR A 53 -10.47 8.71 4.49
N LEU A 54 -10.66 7.41 4.31
CA LEU A 54 -11.22 6.84 3.09
C LEU A 54 -12.67 7.31 2.86
N ASN A 55 -13.49 7.36 3.91
CA ASN A 55 -14.87 7.85 3.85
C ASN A 55 -14.95 9.36 3.54
N ASP A 56 -13.94 10.13 3.96
CA ASP A 56 -13.80 11.56 3.64
C ASP A 56 -13.28 11.79 2.20
N GLY A 57 -13.06 10.72 1.42
CA GLY A 57 -12.61 10.81 0.03
C GLY A 57 -11.09 10.89 -0.16
N PHE A 58 -10.29 10.65 0.89
CA PHE A 58 -8.83 10.52 0.74
C PHE A 58 -8.46 9.14 0.19
N SER A 59 -7.31 9.07 -0.46
CA SER A 59 -6.72 7.81 -0.89
C SER A 59 -5.54 7.42 0.02
N LEU A 60 -5.35 6.11 0.23
CA LEU A 60 -4.25 5.58 1.02
C LEU A 60 -3.44 4.57 0.22
N LEU A 61 -2.13 4.79 0.12
CA LEU A 61 -1.18 3.84 -0.46
C LEU A 61 -0.73 2.85 0.63
N ILE A 62 -0.76 1.57 0.30
CA ILE A 62 -0.36 0.50 1.21
C ILE A 62 0.56 -0.46 0.47
N PHE A 63 1.67 -0.82 1.11
CA PHE A 63 2.54 -1.92 0.68
C PHE A 63 2.16 -3.17 1.47
N PRO A 64 1.46 -4.14 0.86
CA PRO A 64 0.86 -5.25 1.61
C PRO A 64 1.87 -6.22 2.21
N GLU A 65 3.09 -6.27 1.71
CA GLU A 65 4.19 -7.04 2.32
C GLU A 65 4.57 -6.52 3.71
N GLY A 66 4.35 -5.22 3.98
CA GLY A 66 4.64 -4.56 5.26
C GLY A 66 6.13 -4.50 5.61
N THR A 67 7.00 -4.82 4.66
CA THR A 67 8.46 -4.74 4.74
C THR A 67 9.04 -4.40 3.38
N ARG A 68 10.32 -4.03 3.34
CA ARG A 68 11.07 -3.92 2.08
C ARG A 68 11.39 -5.32 1.57
N SER A 69 11.34 -5.52 0.26
CA SER A 69 11.91 -6.71 -0.37
C SER A 69 13.43 -6.61 -0.35
N TRP A 70 14.09 -7.64 0.18
CA TRP A 70 15.54 -7.78 0.14
C TRP A 70 16.01 -8.64 -1.04
N SER A 71 15.12 -8.85 -1.99
CA SER A 71 15.35 -9.58 -3.23
C SER A 71 14.46 -9.01 -4.34
N SER A 72 14.66 -9.46 -5.57
CA SER A 72 13.78 -9.16 -6.70
C SER A 72 12.44 -9.91 -6.65
N GLU A 73 12.26 -10.81 -5.68
CA GLU A 73 11.05 -11.60 -5.54
C GLU A 73 10.02 -10.91 -4.64
N MET A 74 8.76 -11.06 -4.99
CA MET A 74 7.64 -10.56 -4.23
C MET A 74 7.46 -11.39 -2.95
N GLY A 75 7.37 -10.70 -1.81
CA GLY A 75 7.07 -11.31 -0.51
C GLY A 75 5.59 -11.65 -0.33
N GLU A 76 5.27 -12.36 0.75
CA GLU A 76 3.91 -12.72 1.13
C GLU A 76 3.10 -11.48 1.54
N PHE A 77 1.86 -11.38 1.06
CA PHE A 77 0.95 -10.30 1.40
C PHE A 77 0.26 -10.52 2.75
N LYS A 78 0.29 -9.51 3.60
CA LYS A 78 -0.37 -9.54 4.91
C LYS A 78 -1.84 -9.22 4.75
N ALA A 79 -2.72 -10.17 5.03
CA ALA A 79 -4.17 -9.99 4.97
C ALA A 79 -4.67 -8.77 5.79
N GLY A 80 -3.97 -8.41 6.85
CA GLY A 80 -4.25 -7.22 7.66
C GLY A 80 -4.14 -5.89 6.89
N SER A 81 -3.35 -5.83 5.82
CA SER A 81 -3.17 -4.65 4.98
C SER A 81 -4.44 -4.27 4.22
N PHE A 82 -5.32 -5.23 3.96
CA PHE A 82 -6.56 -5.04 3.22
C PHE A 82 -7.75 -4.61 4.09
N LYS A 83 -7.61 -4.70 5.43
CA LYS A 83 -8.70 -4.37 6.37
C LYS A 83 -9.20 -2.92 6.26
N LEU A 84 -8.35 -1.99 5.86
CA LEU A 84 -8.74 -0.59 5.64
C LEU A 84 -9.79 -0.49 4.53
N ALA A 85 -9.46 -0.98 3.35
CA ALA A 85 -10.35 -0.90 2.18
C ALA A 85 -11.61 -1.76 2.35
N THR A 86 -11.47 -2.99 2.84
CA THR A 86 -12.60 -3.90 3.03
C THR A 86 -13.57 -3.43 4.12
N LYS A 87 -13.09 -2.73 5.15
CA LYS A 87 -13.93 -2.15 6.19
C LYS A 87 -14.61 -0.86 5.72
N ALA A 88 -13.90 -0.01 4.98
CA ALA A 88 -14.44 1.21 4.38
C ALA A 88 -15.31 0.95 3.14
N ARG A 89 -15.30 -0.26 2.59
CA ARG A 89 -16.04 -0.61 1.37
C ARG A 89 -15.65 0.25 0.16
N VAL A 90 -14.37 0.59 0.03
CA VAL A 90 -13.85 1.40 -1.07
C VAL A 90 -13.09 0.55 -2.08
N PRO A 91 -12.98 0.99 -3.35
CA PRO A 91 -12.22 0.28 -4.37
C PRO A 91 -10.75 0.11 -4.00
N ILE A 92 -10.17 -1.02 -4.39
CA ILE A 92 -8.74 -1.29 -4.30
C ILE A 92 -8.16 -1.26 -5.71
N VAL A 93 -7.15 -0.41 -5.93
CA VAL A 93 -6.41 -0.35 -7.19
C VAL A 93 -5.06 -1.02 -6.98
N PRO A 94 -4.86 -2.27 -7.47
CA PRO A 94 -3.55 -2.91 -7.41
C PRO A 94 -2.57 -2.20 -8.35
N ILE A 95 -1.31 -2.04 -7.90
CA ILE A 95 -0.24 -1.43 -8.67
C ILE A 95 0.99 -2.32 -8.56
N THR A 96 1.44 -2.87 -9.69
CA THR A 96 2.69 -3.64 -9.78
C THR A 96 3.85 -2.68 -10.01
N LEU A 97 4.91 -2.86 -9.24
CA LEU A 97 6.17 -2.14 -9.38
C LEU A 97 7.29 -3.15 -9.63
N ASN A 98 8.05 -2.98 -10.70
CA ASN A 98 9.22 -3.79 -11.01
C ASN A 98 10.48 -2.91 -11.13
N GLY A 99 11.64 -3.45 -10.77
CA GLY A 99 12.93 -2.75 -10.86
C GLY A 99 13.34 -1.97 -9.60
N GLY A 100 12.46 -1.83 -8.59
CA GLY A 100 12.77 -1.07 -7.36
C GLY A 100 13.95 -1.64 -6.56
N TYR A 101 14.11 -2.96 -6.53
CA TYR A 101 15.22 -3.63 -5.86
C TYR A 101 16.57 -3.21 -6.45
N HIS A 102 16.69 -3.15 -7.77
CA HIS A 102 17.92 -2.78 -8.46
C HIS A 102 18.26 -1.29 -8.37
N LEU A 103 17.30 -0.45 -7.96
CA LEU A 103 17.54 0.98 -7.80
C LEU A 103 18.42 1.28 -6.57
N TYR A 104 18.26 0.54 -5.47
CA TYR A 104 18.93 0.82 -4.21
C TYR A 104 19.33 -0.44 -3.42
N GLU A 105 18.43 -1.42 -3.26
CA GLU A 105 18.56 -2.47 -2.24
C GLU A 105 19.68 -3.48 -2.54
N ASP A 106 20.03 -3.71 -3.80
CA ASP A 106 21.09 -4.65 -4.19
C ASP A 106 22.51 -4.10 -3.95
N GLN A 107 22.68 -2.78 -3.84
CA GLN A 107 23.98 -2.12 -3.74
C GLN A 107 24.08 -1.03 -2.67
N GLU A 108 23.01 -0.76 -1.92
CA GLU A 108 22.92 0.26 -0.86
C GLU A 108 23.19 1.71 -1.33
N TYR A 109 23.19 1.98 -2.64
CA TYR A 109 23.23 3.33 -3.21
C TYR A 109 22.35 3.45 -4.44
N ILE A 110 21.88 4.67 -4.73
CA ILE A 110 21.01 4.92 -5.89
C ILE A 110 21.82 4.83 -7.18
N ARG A 111 21.48 3.85 -8.02
CA ARG A 111 22.13 3.63 -9.31
C ARG A 111 21.49 4.49 -10.39
N LYS A 112 22.31 5.23 -11.15
CA LYS A 112 21.83 5.99 -12.31
C LYS A 112 21.43 5.05 -13.45
N GLY A 113 20.42 5.45 -14.21
CA GLY A 113 19.98 4.71 -15.42
C GLY A 113 19.11 3.49 -15.13
N GLN A 114 18.68 3.28 -13.88
CA GLN A 114 17.68 2.26 -13.57
C GLN A 114 16.26 2.75 -13.86
N THR A 115 15.42 1.85 -14.34
CA THR A 115 14.01 2.09 -14.62
C THR A 115 13.16 1.35 -13.59
N ILE A 116 12.09 1.99 -13.17
CA ILE A 116 11.01 1.34 -12.42
C ILE A 116 9.81 1.25 -13.35
N ASP A 117 9.40 0.03 -13.68
CA ASP A 117 8.20 -0.22 -14.46
C ASP A 117 7.00 -0.26 -13.54
N VAL A 118 5.90 0.37 -13.99
CA VAL A 118 4.68 0.51 -13.20
C VAL A 118 3.50 0.04 -14.03
N LEU A 119 2.79 -0.99 -13.54
CA LEU A 119 1.53 -1.46 -14.12
C LEU A 119 0.38 -1.17 -13.16
N VAL A 120 -0.59 -0.37 -13.59
CA VAL A 120 -1.81 -0.08 -12.84
C VAL A 120 -2.91 -1.02 -13.30
N HIS A 121 -3.40 -1.86 -12.41
CA HIS A 121 -4.46 -2.82 -12.69
C HIS A 121 -5.87 -2.19 -12.58
N PRO A 122 -6.89 -2.84 -13.16
CA PRO A 122 -8.29 -2.45 -12.93
C PRO A 122 -8.64 -2.46 -11.45
N PRO A 123 -9.51 -1.54 -11.00
CA PRO A 123 -9.96 -1.50 -9.62
C PRO A 123 -10.77 -2.74 -9.25
N ILE A 124 -10.65 -3.16 -8.01
CA ILE A 124 -11.50 -4.19 -7.39
C ILE A 124 -12.53 -3.46 -6.53
N GLU A 125 -13.77 -3.46 -6.98
CA GLU A 125 -14.88 -2.88 -6.22
C GLU A 125 -15.18 -3.78 -5.01
N THR A 126 -15.30 -3.16 -3.82
CA THR A 126 -15.55 -3.89 -2.55
C THR A 126 -16.91 -3.58 -1.93
N ALA A 127 -17.64 -2.60 -2.46
CA ALA A 127 -18.88 -2.08 -1.86
C ALA A 127 -19.95 -3.17 -1.67
N ASP A 128 -20.20 -3.95 -2.71
CA ASP A 128 -21.28 -4.95 -2.76
C ASP A 128 -20.80 -6.38 -2.45
N MET A 129 -19.51 -6.56 -2.12
CA MET A 129 -18.95 -7.88 -1.81
C MET A 129 -19.52 -8.44 -0.51
N SER A 130 -19.85 -9.74 -0.53
CA SER A 130 -20.15 -10.51 0.65
C SER A 130 -18.93 -10.63 1.58
N ARG A 131 -19.13 -11.07 2.81
CA ARG A 131 -18.03 -11.29 3.76
C ARG A 131 -17.03 -12.35 3.26
N GLN A 132 -17.51 -13.35 2.54
CA GLN A 132 -16.66 -14.40 1.96
C GLN A 132 -15.78 -13.84 0.83
N GLU A 133 -16.36 -13.08 -0.08
CA GLU A 133 -15.63 -12.43 -1.18
C GLU A 133 -14.57 -11.45 -0.65
N LEU A 134 -14.88 -10.66 0.38
CA LEU A 134 -13.92 -9.77 1.02
C LEU A 134 -12.73 -10.54 1.65
N ALA A 135 -12.93 -11.75 2.13
CA ALA A 135 -11.86 -12.58 2.68
C ALA A 135 -10.88 -13.08 1.60
N GLU A 136 -11.34 -13.20 0.34
CA GLU A 136 -10.51 -13.63 -0.79
C GLU A 136 -9.78 -12.46 -1.50
N VAL A 137 -10.14 -11.20 -1.21
CA VAL A 137 -9.50 -10.01 -1.80
C VAL A 137 -7.97 -10.03 -1.70
N PRO A 138 -7.34 -10.39 -0.56
CA PRO A 138 -5.89 -10.45 -0.46
C PRO A 138 -5.26 -11.38 -1.50
N LYS A 139 -5.80 -12.57 -1.67
CA LYS A 139 -5.32 -13.56 -2.65
C LYS A 139 -5.52 -13.09 -4.08
N LYS A 140 -6.67 -12.47 -4.36
CA LYS A 140 -6.96 -11.91 -5.68
C LYS A 140 -5.95 -10.82 -6.05
N VAL A 141 -5.69 -9.88 -5.14
CA VAL A 141 -4.71 -8.81 -5.38
C VAL A 141 -3.30 -9.38 -5.54
N GLU A 142 -2.91 -10.35 -4.70
CA GLU A 142 -1.60 -11.00 -4.80
C GLU A 142 -1.41 -11.68 -6.16
N ALA A 143 -2.42 -12.41 -6.65
CA ALA A 143 -2.39 -13.05 -7.97
C ALA A 143 -2.24 -12.02 -9.10
N MET A 144 -3.00 -10.91 -9.05
CA MET A 144 -2.91 -9.83 -10.04
C MET A 144 -1.52 -9.18 -10.07
N ILE A 145 -0.93 -8.92 -8.91
CA ILE A 145 0.42 -8.33 -8.82
C ILE A 145 1.47 -9.31 -9.35
N ARG A 146 1.36 -10.60 -9.02
CA ARG A 146 2.26 -11.65 -9.51
C ARG A 146 2.21 -11.78 -11.02
N GLU A 147 1.01 -11.80 -11.60
CA GLU A 147 0.81 -11.78 -13.05
C GLU A 147 1.39 -10.52 -13.70
N GLY A 148 1.17 -9.35 -13.07
CA GLY A 148 1.75 -8.08 -13.51
C GLY A 148 3.28 -8.08 -13.50
N LEU A 149 3.92 -8.71 -12.51
CA LEU A 149 5.38 -8.87 -12.49
C LEU A 149 5.89 -9.74 -13.64
N GLU A 150 5.17 -10.79 -14.04
CA GLU A 150 5.54 -11.60 -15.19
C GLU A 150 5.41 -10.82 -16.51
N GLN A 151 4.44 -9.91 -16.62
CA GLN A 151 4.26 -9.05 -17.79
C GLN A 151 5.35 -7.94 -17.91
N LEU A 152 5.98 -7.58 -16.81
CA LEU A 152 7.01 -6.54 -16.75
C LEU A 152 8.46 -7.07 -16.78
N LYS A 153 8.64 -8.39 -16.93
CA LYS A 153 9.95 -9.02 -17.15
C LYS A 153 10.38 -8.92 -18.59
#